data_497ce3f626cfad452007ad156fb61f19
#
_entry.id   497ce3f626cfad452007ad156fb61f19
#
_cell.length_a   1.000
_cell.length_b   1.000
_cell.length_c   1.000
_cell.angle_alpha   90.00
_cell.angle_beta   90.00
_cell.angle_gamma   90.00
#
_symmetry.space_group_name_H-M   'P 1'
#
loop_
_entity.id
_entity.type
_entity.pdbx_description
1 polymer ?
#
loop_
_entity_poly.entity_id
_entity_poly.type
_entity_poly.pdbx_seq_one_letter_code
_entity_poly.pdbx_strand_id
1 'polypeptide(L)'
;MNRVTIVSAWLAIGLFIVATLAIFPGAAAAQTLDIRIQSDAGGSPPGELMLTDPSGDRTGPETTDIHLRNPVSGLYNLRVIGRKTGEYTLFLKAYSDSGSTSDVRFPHMTIKSGEVHHYQAKFSSEGPKLDVRRTRVTTE
;
A
#
# COMPACT_ATOMS: atom_id res chain seq x y z
N MET A 1 -44.87 51.51 24.23
CA MET A 1 -44.44 51.15 23.87
C MET A 1 -43.70 50.16 23.67
N ASN A 2 -43.36 49.53 23.27
CA ASN A 2 -42.81 48.52 23.28
C ASN A 2 -42.32 47.98 22.26
N ARG A 3 -41.83 47.77 21.77
CA ARG A 3 -41.31 47.30 20.88
C ARG A 3 -40.25 46.72 20.85
N VAL A 4 -39.71 46.24 21.09
CA VAL A 4 -38.53 45.91 21.12
C VAL A 4 -38.11 44.60 20.99
N THR A 5 -38.77 43.77 20.86
CA THR A 5 -38.46 42.43 21.03
C THR A 5 -38.14 41.65 19.85
N ILE A 6 -37.89 42.18 18.77
CA ILE A 6 -37.79 41.41 17.59
C ILE A 6 -36.36 41.02 17.28
N VAL A 7 -35.42 41.58 17.98
CA VAL A 7 -34.06 41.47 17.56
C VAL A 7 -33.39 40.17 17.92
N SER A 8 -33.90 39.49 18.89
CA SER A 8 -33.19 38.30 19.37
C SER A 8 -33.39 37.05 18.52
N ALA A 9 -34.29 37.05 17.60
CA ALA A 9 -34.53 35.88 16.80
C ALA A 9 -33.52 35.66 15.68
N TRP A 10 -32.79 36.67 15.35
CA TRP A 10 -31.89 36.59 14.21
C TRP A 10 -30.54 36.01 14.52
N LEU A 11 -30.19 36.00 15.77
CA LEU A 11 -28.89 35.48 16.17
C LEU A 11 -28.83 33.96 16.15
N ALA A 12 -29.95 33.32 16.24
CA ALA A 12 -29.97 31.88 16.27
C ALA A 12 -29.75 31.22 14.88
N ILE A 13 -30.00 31.97 13.85
CA ILE A 13 -29.93 31.42 12.50
C ILE A 13 -28.51 31.42 11.96
N GLY A 14 -27.74 32.39 12.35
CA GLY A 14 -26.37 32.49 11.88
C GLY A 14 -25.44 31.38 12.40
N LEU A 15 -25.76 30.88 13.58
CA LEU A 15 -24.89 29.88 14.18
C LEU A 15 -25.09 28.50 13.58
N PHE A 16 -26.23 28.29 12.96
CA PHE A 16 -26.54 26.96 12.44
C PHE A 16 -25.81 26.62 11.14
N ILE A 17 -25.45 27.61 10.39
CA ILE A 17 -24.83 27.41 9.08
C ILE A 17 -23.38 27.00 9.17
N VAL A 18 -22.72 27.42 10.24
CA VAL A 18 -21.28 27.13 10.40
C VAL A 18 -21.04 25.70 10.82
N ALA A 19 -21.97 25.10 11.55
CA ALA A 19 -21.80 23.73 12.00
C ALA A 19 -21.93 22.71 10.87
N THR A 20 -22.61 23.07 9.82
CA THR A 20 -22.88 22.14 8.72
C THR A 20 -21.68 21.98 7.80
N LEU A 21 -20.81 22.96 7.76
CA LEU A 21 -19.61 22.90 6.92
C LEU A 21 -18.48 22.07 7.52
N ALA A 22 -18.55 21.82 8.81
CA ALA A 22 -17.52 21.04 9.47
C ALA A 22 -17.69 19.51 9.33
N ILE A 23 -18.76 19.09 8.70
CA ILE A 23 -19.15 17.68 8.63
C ILE A 23 -18.73 17.01 7.31
N PHE A 24 -18.10 17.71 6.40
CA PHE A 24 -17.53 17.05 5.24
C PHE A 24 -16.12 16.55 5.60
N PRO A 25 -16.00 15.31 6.01
CA PRO A 25 -14.67 14.74 6.07
C PRO A 25 -14.16 14.74 4.65
N GLY A 26 -13.02 15.33 4.45
CA GLY A 26 -12.29 15.12 3.22
C GLY A 26 -12.21 13.63 2.97
N ALA A 27 -12.24 13.23 1.72
CA ALA A 27 -12.05 11.85 1.36
C ALA A 27 -10.79 11.32 2.07
N ALA A 28 -10.95 10.34 2.95
CA ALA A 28 -9.85 9.68 3.60
C ALA A 28 -8.96 9.07 2.50
N ALA A 29 -7.67 9.32 2.56
CA ALA A 29 -6.73 8.67 1.66
C ALA A 29 -6.84 7.16 1.85
N ALA A 30 -7.02 6.40 0.78
CA ALA A 30 -7.10 4.95 0.85
C ALA A 30 -5.76 4.38 1.30
N GLN A 31 -5.79 3.33 2.12
CA GLN A 31 -4.59 2.55 2.39
C GLN A 31 -4.11 1.89 1.10
N THR A 32 -2.80 1.84 0.92
CA THR A 32 -2.21 1.17 -0.24
C THR A 32 -1.00 0.33 0.15
N LEU A 33 -0.76 -0.70 -0.62
CA LEU A 33 0.45 -1.51 -0.55
C LEU A 33 1.05 -1.57 -1.96
N ASP A 34 2.23 -0.99 -2.10
CA ASP A 34 2.98 -0.96 -3.34
C ASP A 34 4.16 -1.93 -3.26
N ILE A 35 4.31 -2.77 -4.26
CA ILE A 35 5.39 -3.74 -4.37
C ILE A 35 6.02 -3.56 -5.74
N ARG A 36 7.32 -3.36 -5.79
CA ARG A 36 8.05 -3.13 -7.04
C ARG A 36 9.41 -3.79 -7.02
N ILE A 37 9.82 -4.32 -8.17
CA ILE A 37 11.22 -4.69 -8.41
C ILE A 37 11.85 -3.76 -9.44
N GLN A 38 13.11 -3.49 -9.24
CA GLN A 38 13.91 -2.64 -10.12
C GLN A 38 15.24 -3.32 -10.39
N SER A 39 15.71 -3.24 -11.63
CA SER A 39 17.04 -3.71 -11.98
C SER A 39 18.11 -2.79 -11.41
N ASP A 40 19.12 -3.36 -10.76
CA ASP A 40 20.24 -2.58 -10.22
C ASP A 40 21.17 -2.09 -11.34
N ALA A 41 21.17 -2.78 -12.48
CA ALA A 41 21.95 -2.38 -13.65
C ALA A 41 21.22 -1.39 -14.57
N GLY A 42 19.97 -1.03 -14.25
CA GLY A 42 19.09 -0.26 -15.12
C GLY A 42 18.39 -1.15 -16.14
N GLY A 43 17.40 -0.57 -16.84
CA GLY A 43 16.57 -1.30 -17.79
C GLY A 43 15.52 -2.20 -17.11
N SER A 44 15.08 -3.23 -17.82
CA SER A 44 14.04 -4.13 -17.32
C SER A 44 14.57 -5.05 -16.21
N PRO A 45 13.79 -5.28 -15.15
CA PRO A 45 14.20 -6.18 -14.07
C PRO A 45 14.44 -7.61 -14.55
N PRO A 46 15.30 -8.38 -13.85
CA PRO A 46 15.59 -9.76 -14.23
C PRO A 46 14.48 -10.74 -13.89
N GLY A 47 13.45 -10.32 -13.22
CA GLY A 47 12.35 -11.17 -12.76
C GLY A 47 10.99 -10.48 -12.82
N GLU A 48 9.99 -11.25 -12.47
CA GLU A 48 8.60 -10.85 -12.41
C GLU A 48 8.02 -11.13 -11.03
N LEU A 49 7.01 -10.37 -10.65
CA LEU A 49 6.31 -10.50 -9.39
C LEU A 49 5.06 -11.38 -9.52
N MET A 50 4.84 -12.21 -8.52
CA MET A 50 3.57 -12.87 -8.29
C MET A 50 3.21 -12.76 -6.81
N LEU A 51 2.06 -12.21 -6.53
CA LEU A 51 1.56 -12.03 -5.18
C LEU A 51 0.34 -12.90 -4.95
N THR A 52 0.29 -13.54 -3.78
CA THR A 52 -0.91 -14.21 -3.28
C THR A 52 -1.32 -13.51 -2.00
N ASP A 53 -2.54 -12.98 -1.98
CA ASP A 53 -3.07 -12.27 -0.83
C ASP A 53 -3.57 -13.23 0.28
N PRO A 54 -3.96 -12.72 1.45
CA PRO A 54 -4.48 -13.57 2.52
C PRO A 54 -5.75 -14.35 2.18
N SER A 55 -6.50 -13.91 1.16
CA SER A 55 -7.69 -14.62 0.67
C SER A 55 -7.37 -15.73 -0.32
N GLY A 56 -6.13 -15.77 -0.83
CA GLY A 56 -5.69 -16.72 -1.85
C GLY A 56 -5.76 -16.18 -3.27
N ASP A 57 -6.19 -14.94 -3.46
CA ASP A 57 -6.21 -14.31 -4.78
C ASP A 57 -4.80 -13.98 -5.25
N ARG A 58 -4.57 -14.12 -6.54
CA ARG A 58 -3.25 -13.94 -7.15
C ARG A 58 -3.21 -12.75 -8.07
N THR A 59 -2.09 -12.03 -8.00
CA THR A 59 -1.73 -10.96 -8.93
C THR A 59 -0.38 -11.28 -9.56
N GLY A 60 -0.29 -11.24 -10.86
CA GLY A 60 0.86 -11.69 -11.64
C GLY A 60 0.72 -13.15 -12.10
N PRO A 61 1.78 -13.72 -12.71
CA PRO A 61 3.04 -13.08 -13.09
C PRO A 61 2.91 -12.08 -14.25
N GLU A 62 4.04 -11.72 -14.85
CA GLU A 62 4.15 -10.75 -15.95
C GLU A 62 4.02 -9.30 -15.51
N THR A 63 4.32 -9.03 -14.25
CA THR A 63 4.36 -7.67 -13.73
C THR A 63 5.64 -7.41 -12.93
N THR A 64 6.07 -6.19 -12.93
CA THR A 64 7.20 -5.71 -12.11
C THR A 64 6.77 -4.73 -11.04
N ASP A 65 5.46 -4.41 -11.02
CA ASP A 65 4.87 -3.46 -10.12
C ASP A 65 3.46 -3.92 -9.75
N ILE A 66 3.16 -3.95 -8.46
CA ILE A 66 1.86 -4.32 -7.92
C ILE A 66 1.39 -3.21 -7.00
N HIS A 67 0.19 -2.70 -7.26
CA HIS A 67 -0.44 -1.67 -6.46
C HIS A 67 -1.78 -2.18 -5.93
N LEU A 68 -1.88 -2.35 -4.62
CA LEU A 68 -3.10 -2.77 -3.96
C LEU A 68 -3.76 -1.60 -3.24
N ARG A 69 -5.02 -1.40 -3.51
CA ARG A 69 -5.87 -0.45 -2.77
C ARG A 69 -6.62 -1.19 -1.68
N ASN A 70 -6.64 -0.60 -0.49
CA ASN A 70 -7.30 -1.17 0.68
C ASN A 70 -6.91 -2.64 0.93
N PRO A 71 -5.60 -2.92 1.04
CA PRO A 71 -5.15 -4.28 1.28
C PRO A 71 -5.70 -4.78 2.61
N VAL A 72 -6.13 -6.04 2.62
CA VAL A 72 -6.58 -6.67 3.86
C VAL A 72 -5.39 -7.00 4.76
N SER A 73 -5.60 -6.94 6.07
CA SER A 73 -4.58 -7.38 7.03
C SER A 73 -4.34 -8.87 6.90
N GLY A 74 -3.11 -9.31 7.03
CA GLY A 74 -2.74 -10.70 6.99
C GLY A 74 -1.40 -10.96 6.32
N LEU A 75 -1.20 -12.20 5.94
CA LEU A 75 0.04 -12.68 5.35
C LEU A 75 -0.08 -12.73 3.82
N TYR A 76 0.79 -12.00 3.16
CA TYR A 76 0.95 -12.01 1.71
C TYR A 76 2.15 -12.88 1.34
N ASN A 77 2.01 -13.73 0.35
CA ASN A 77 3.10 -14.52 -0.20
C ASN A 77 3.52 -13.90 -1.53
N LEU A 78 4.75 -13.41 -1.58
CA LEU A 78 5.33 -12.80 -2.75
C LEU A 78 6.40 -13.70 -3.34
N ARG A 79 6.38 -13.85 -4.65
CA ARG A 79 7.38 -14.59 -5.40
C ARG A 79 8.02 -13.66 -6.42
N VAL A 80 9.34 -13.64 -6.47
CA VAL A 80 10.09 -13.05 -7.56
C VAL A 80 10.58 -14.20 -8.43
N ILE A 81 10.10 -14.27 -9.67
CA ILE A 81 10.37 -15.34 -10.61
C ILE A 81 11.45 -14.87 -11.58
N GLY A 82 12.61 -15.49 -11.54
CA GLY A 82 13.75 -15.13 -12.41
C GLY A 82 13.48 -15.53 -13.87
N ARG A 83 13.53 -14.54 -14.76
CA ARG A 83 13.42 -14.73 -16.20
C ARG A 83 14.76 -14.67 -16.91
N LYS A 84 15.70 -13.97 -16.32
CA LYS A 84 17.09 -13.88 -16.73
C LYS A 84 17.98 -13.75 -15.51
N THR A 85 19.26 -13.99 -15.65
CA THR A 85 20.23 -13.75 -14.59
C THR A 85 20.47 -12.26 -14.43
N GLY A 86 20.47 -11.77 -13.21
CA GLY A 86 20.73 -10.36 -12.89
C GLY A 86 20.53 -10.03 -11.42
N GLU A 87 20.66 -8.78 -11.11
CA GLU A 87 20.44 -8.24 -9.78
C GLU A 87 19.22 -7.32 -9.76
N TYR A 88 18.45 -7.40 -8.69
CA TYR A 88 17.30 -6.54 -8.48
C TYR A 88 17.25 -6.02 -7.04
N THR A 89 16.54 -4.94 -6.87
CA THR A 89 16.11 -4.44 -5.58
C THR A 89 14.60 -4.58 -5.48
N LEU A 90 14.13 -5.18 -4.39
CA LEU A 90 12.70 -5.31 -4.09
C LEU A 90 12.30 -4.19 -3.13
N PHE A 91 11.26 -3.47 -3.48
CA PHE A 91 10.65 -2.42 -2.66
C PHE A 91 9.23 -2.80 -2.29
N LEU A 92 8.91 -2.68 -1.01
CA LEU A 92 7.53 -2.78 -0.52
C LEU A 92 7.26 -1.52 0.29
N LYS A 93 6.15 -0.87 0.01
CA LYS A 93 5.75 0.34 0.71
C LYS A 93 4.27 0.30 1.04
N ALA A 94 3.96 0.46 2.30
CA ALA A 94 2.59 0.56 2.77
C ALA A 94 2.29 1.99 3.17
N TYR A 95 1.12 2.49 2.77
CA TYR A 95 0.60 3.78 3.16
C TYR A 95 -0.67 3.57 3.97
N SER A 96 -0.80 4.32 5.06
CA SER A 96 -2.06 4.37 5.80
C SER A 96 -2.95 5.50 5.31
N ASP A 97 -4.20 5.45 5.70
CA ASP A 97 -5.16 6.53 5.51
C ASP A 97 -4.77 7.83 6.23
N SER A 98 -3.97 7.74 7.29
CA SER A 98 -3.45 8.89 8.03
C SER A 98 -2.18 9.50 7.41
N GLY A 99 -1.66 8.95 6.32
CA GLY A 99 -0.43 9.39 5.68
C GLY A 99 0.85 8.79 6.23
N SER A 100 0.77 7.91 7.23
CA SER A 100 1.94 7.17 7.72
C SER A 100 2.40 6.14 6.71
N THR A 101 3.71 5.90 6.65
CA THR A 101 4.30 4.96 5.70
C THR A 101 5.18 3.94 6.42
N SER A 102 5.26 2.75 5.85
CA SER A 102 6.20 1.70 6.25
C SER A 102 6.89 1.19 5.00
N ASP A 103 8.23 1.26 4.99
CA ASP A 103 9.04 0.85 3.85
C ASP A 103 9.90 -0.35 4.21
N VAL A 104 9.97 -1.31 3.32
CA VAL A 104 10.90 -2.43 3.39
C VAL A 104 11.63 -2.56 2.06
N ARG A 105 12.93 -2.76 2.10
CA ARG A 105 13.77 -2.84 0.93
C ARG A 105 14.74 -4.01 1.04
N PHE A 106 14.84 -4.79 -0.03
CA PHE A 106 15.86 -5.83 -0.19
C PHE A 106 16.74 -5.44 -1.36
N PRO A 107 17.90 -4.80 -1.11
CA PRO A 107 18.80 -4.35 -2.17
C PRO A 107 19.71 -5.48 -2.64
N HIS A 108 20.17 -5.37 -3.87
CA HIS A 108 21.23 -6.22 -4.45
C HIS A 108 20.95 -7.72 -4.37
N MET A 109 19.75 -8.10 -4.75
CA MET A 109 19.35 -9.51 -4.78
C MET A 109 19.72 -10.13 -6.11
N THR A 110 20.63 -11.09 -6.09
CA THR A 110 21.00 -11.83 -7.29
C THR A 110 20.02 -12.94 -7.55
N ILE A 111 19.50 -13.04 -8.77
CA ILE A 111 18.59 -14.09 -9.21
C ILE A 111 19.06 -14.67 -10.55
N LYS A 112 18.85 -15.97 -10.73
CA LYS A 112 19.14 -16.66 -11.99
C LYS A 112 17.85 -16.97 -12.72
N SER A 113 17.95 -17.16 -14.01
CA SER A 113 16.81 -17.65 -14.79
C SER A 113 16.31 -18.98 -14.22
N GLY A 114 15.00 -19.09 -13.95
CA GLY A 114 14.37 -20.26 -13.34
C GLY A 114 14.40 -20.28 -11.80
N GLU A 115 15.15 -19.40 -11.15
CA GLU A 115 15.07 -19.25 -9.69
C GLU A 115 13.81 -18.51 -9.29
N VAL A 116 13.29 -18.87 -8.13
CA VAL A 116 12.15 -18.17 -7.51
C VAL A 116 12.53 -17.82 -6.08
N HIS A 117 12.53 -16.53 -5.80
CA HIS A 117 12.72 -16.02 -4.45
C HIS A 117 11.36 -15.84 -3.78
N HIS A 118 11.18 -16.46 -2.64
CA HIS A 118 9.94 -16.39 -1.88
C HIS A 118 10.08 -15.42 -0.71
N TYR A 119 9.11 -14.52 -0.60
CA TYR A 119 9.00 -13.58 0.50
C TYR A 119 7.64 -13.71 1.17
N GLN A 120 7.60 -13.48 2.47
CA GLN A 120 6.36 -13.33 3.20
C GLN A 120 6.29 -11.92 3.75
N ALA A 121 5.19 -11.25 3.46
CA ALA A 121 4.92 -9.91 3.92
C ALA A 121 3.69 -9.92 4.84
N LYS A 122 3.89 -9.61 6.10
CA LYS A 122 2.79 -9.45 7.04
C LYS A 122 2.39 -7.98 7.06
N PHE A 123 1.17 -7.70 6.66
CA PHE A 123 0.59 -6.37 6.63
C PHE A 123 -0.48 -6.23 7.72
N SER A 124 -0.48 -5.08 8.40
CA SER A 124 -1.53 -4.71 9.33
C SER A 124 -2.14 -3.37 8.94
N SER A 125 -3.45 -3.32 8.85
CA SER A 125 -4.18 -2.10 8.58
C SER A 125 -4.29 -1.17 9.80
N GLU A 126 -4.00 -1.67 10.98
CA GLU A 126 -3.97 -0.87 12.20
C GLU A 126 -2.64 -0.15 12.37
N GLY A 127 -2.44 0.86 11.58
CA GLY A 127 -1.15 1.50 11.41
C GLY A 127 -0.32 0.75 10.38
N PRO A 128 0.46 1.44 9.55
CA PRO A 128 1.16 0.79 8.47
C PRO A 128 2.34 0.00 9.02
N LYS A 129 2.06 -1.19 9.45
CA LYS A 129 3.10 -2.16 9.82
C LYS A 129 3.24 -3.16 8.71
N LEU A 130 4.44 -3.19 8.18
CA LEU A 130 4.84 -4.12 7.15
C LEU A 130 6.09 -4.84 7.63
N ASP A 131 5.97 -6.13 7.87
CA ASP A 131 7.07 -7.01 8.23
C ASP A 131 7.29 -7.99 7.08
N VAL A 132 8.46 -7.95 6.47
CA VAL A 132 8.78 -8.74 5.28
C VAL A 132 10.05 -9.53 5.52
N ARG A 133 10.02 -10.79 5.14
CA ARG A 133 11.19 -11.68 5.20
C ARG A 133 11.27 -12.54 3.95
N ARG A 134 12.48 -12.78 3.50
CA ARG A 134 12.74 -13.81 2.50
C ARG A 134 12.70 -15.18 3.19
N THR A 135 11.94 -16.10 2.66
CA THR A 135 11.74 -17.41 3.30
C THR A 135 12.56 -18.52 2.65
N ARG A 136 12.65 -18.53 1.34
CA ARG A 136 13.37 -19.56 0.60
C ARG A 136 13.70 -19.14 -0.82
N VAL A 137 14.56 -19.93 -1.45
CA VAL A 137 14.85 -19.88 -2.88
C VAL A 137 14.53 -21.27 -3.45
N THR A 138 13.83 -21.31 -4.55
CA THR A 138 13.53 -22.56 -5.28
C THR A 138 13.92 -22.40 -6.74
N THR A 139 13.97 -23.51 -7.45
CA THR A 139 14.20 -23.54 -8.90
C THR A 139 12.97 -24.14 -9.55
N GLU A 140 12.49 -23.53 -10.61
CA GLU A 140 11.41 -24.08 -11.44
C GLU A 140 11.99 -24.99 -12.53
#